data_f7bc63f819fea7099f9f4109d669f440
#
_entry.id   f7bc63f819fea7099f9f4109d669f440
#
_cell.length_a   1.000
_cell.length_b   1.000
_cell.length_c   1.000
_cell.angle_alpha   90.00
_cell.angle_beta   90.00
_cell.angle_gamma   90.00
#
_symmetry.space_group_name_H-M   'P 1'
#
loop_
_entity.id
_entity.type
_entity.pdbx_description
1 polymer ?
#
loop_
_entity_poly.entity_id
_entity_poly.type
_entity_poly.pdbx_seq_one_letter_code
_entity_poly.pdbx_strand_id
1 'polypeptide(L)'
;MRTILCSKCGGINLREGQRYCLACHRAYNRQWRTDHSLTGEARKKDIARSYAQEYEKRGHIIRQPCAECGAEKAQKHHPDYSRPTFVVWLCQPCHMRIHKEEYRKNVQLMLERIRKTVMGG
;
A
#
# COMPACT_ATOMS: atom_id res chain seq x y z
N MET A 1 24.03 24.53 22.05
CA MET A 1 23.22 23.87 21.01
C MET A 1 24.12 23.31 19.93
N ARG A 2 24.02 22.05 19.65
CA ARG A 2 24.77 21.45 18.54
C ARG A 2 24.07 21.79 17.22
N THR A 3 24.76 22.47 16.33
CA THR A 3 24.28 22.64 14.96
C THR A 3 24.49 21.33 14.23
N ILE A 4 23.40 20.69 13.80
CA ILE A 4 23.47 19.46 13.06
C ILE A 4 23.59 19.83 11.59
N LEU A 5 24.60 19.27 10.92
CA LEU A 5 24.80 19.48 9.49
C LEU A 5 24.23 18.33 8.69
N CYS A 6 23.70 18.65 7.52
CA CYS A 6 23.24 17.64 6.57
C CYS A 6 24.43 16.82 6.07
N SER A 7 24.36 15.51 6.19
CA SER A 7 25.46 14.62 5.76
C SER A 7 25.63 14.58 4.24
N LYS A 8 24.68 15.10 3.48
CA LYS A 8 24.75 15.11 2.01
C LYS A 8 25.26 16.43 1.44
N CYS A 9 24.72 17.58 1.86
CA CYS A 9 25.11 18.87 1.31
C CYS A 9 25.99 19.70 2.25
N GLY A 10 26.14 19.29 3.51
CA GLY A 10 26.92 20.03 4.51
C GLY A 10 26.22 21.28 5.05
N GLY A 11 25.03 21.59 4.59
CA GLY A 11 24.25 22.73 5.06
C GLY A 11 23.61 22.48 6.43
N ILE A 12 23.00 23.52 6.99
CA ILE A 12 22.30 23.42 8.28
C ILE A 12 21.08 22.52 8.14
N ASN A 13 21.00 21.54 9.05
CA ASN A 13 19.85 20.63 9.10
C ASN A 13 18.99 20.99 10.32
N LEU A 14 17.83 21.56 10.07
CA LEU A 14 16.86 21.94 11.10
C LEU A 14 15.96 20.78 11.53
N ARG A 15 16.09 19.61 10.90
CA ARG A 15 15.27 18.45 11.18
C ARG A 15 15.91 17.58 12.25
N GLU A 16 15.34 17.61 13.45
CA GLU A 16 15.83 16.83 14.58
C GLU A 16 15.76 15.33 14.28
N GLY A 17 16.85 14.63 14.60
CA GLY A 17 16.94 13.18 14.43
C GLY A 17 17.07 12.71 12.98
N GLN A 18 17.17 13.62 12.02
CA GLN A 18 17.27 13.27 10.61
C GLN A 18 18.67 13.57 10.04
N ARG A 19 19.14 12.69 9.18
CA ARG A 19 20.47 12.72 8.57
C ARG A 19 20.59 13.81 7.51
N TYR A 20 19.54 14.01 6.72
CA TYR A 20 19.50 14.94 5.61
C TYR A 20 18.61 16.14 5.90
N CYS A 21 19.01 17.32 5.42
CA CYS A 21 18.12 18.48 5.44
C CYS A 21 16.88 18.23 4.57
N LEU A 22 15.87 19.06 4.74
CA LEU A 22 14.58 18.88 4.04
C LEU A 22 14.77 18.88 2.51
N ALA A 23 15.60 19.77 1.97
CA ALA A 23 15.85 19.86 0.54
C ALA A 23 16.49 18.57 -0.02
N CYS A 24 17.51 18.03 0.67
CA CYS A 24 18.18 16.80 0.25
C CYS A 24 17.24 15.59 0.40
N HIS A 25 16.45 15.56 1.45
CA HIS A 25 15.46 14.48 1.64
C HIS A 25 14.39 14.49 0.55
N ARG A 26 13.89 15.65 0.18
CA ARG A 26 12.93 15.79 -0.92
C ARG A 26 13.52 15.38 -2.26
N ALA A 27 14.77 15.76 -2.53
CA ALA A 27 15.46 15.36 -3.75
C ALA A 27 15.68 13.85 -3.80
N TYR A 28 16.07 13.24 -2.69
CA TYR A 28 16.21 11.79 -2.57
C TYR A 28 14.90 11.09 -2.86
N ASN A 29 13.81 11.51 -2.23
CA ASN A 29 12.49 10.90 -2.44
C ASN A 29 11.99 11.05 -3.88
N ARG A 30 12.27 12.18 -4.52
CA ARG A 30 11.92 12.43 -5.93
C ARG A 30 12.64 11.45 -6.84
N GLN A 31 13.94 11.28 -6.63
CA GLN A 31 14.75 10.33 -7.40
C GLN A 31 14.31 8.90 -7.15
N TRP A 32 14.07 8.55 -5.90
CA TRP A 32 13.58 7.22 -5.52
C TRP A 32 12.27 6.86 -6.23
N ARG A 33 11.31 7.81 -6.28
CA ARG A 33 10.03 7.59 -6.96
C ARG A 33 10.21 7.39 -8.47
N THR A 34 11.16 8.09 -9.08
CA THR A 34 11.48 7.92 -10.50
C THR A 34 12.06 6.54 -10.76
N ASP A 35 12.98 6.10 -9.92
CA ASP A 35 13.65 4.81 -10.06
C ASP A 35 12.75 3.63 -9.70
N HIS A 36 11.77 3.85 -8.82
CA HIS A 36 10.86 2.82 -8.31
C HIS A 36 9.42 3.11 -8.70
N SER A 37 9.19 3.60 -9.89
CA SER A 37 7.83 3.89 -10.37
C SER A 37 7.00 2.60 -10.45
N LEU A 38 5.78 2.67 -9.95
CA LEU A 38 4.84 1.55 -9.99
C LEU A 38 4.35 1.31 -11.42
N THR A 39 4.31 0.05 -11.84
CA THR A 39 3.81 -0.36 -13.15
C THR A 39 2.89 -1.57 -13.00
N GLY A 40 2.10 -1.87 -14.04
CA GLY A 40 1.23 -3.05 -14.07
C GLY A 40 0.22 -3.09 -12.92
N GLU A 41 0.09 -4.25 -12.27
CA GLU A 41 -0.88 -4.46 -11.19
C GLU A 41 -0.63 -3.58 -9.95
N ALA A 42 0.63 -3.33 -9.61
CA ALA A 42 0.95 -2.45 -8.47
C ALA A 42 0.43 -1.04 -8.68
N ARG A 43 0.58 -0.50 -9.90
CA ARG A 43 0.05 0.81 -10.26
C ARG A 43 -1.47 0.84 -10.26
N LYS A 44 -2.12 -0.21 -10.76
CA LYS A 44 -3.57 -0.36 -10.75
C LYS A 44 -4.12 -0.32 -9.32
N LYS A 45 -3.49 -1.04 -8.41
CA LYS A 45 -3.87 -1.04 -6.99
C LYS A 45 -3.67 0.33 -6.34
N ASP A 46 -2.58 1.00 -6.64
CA ASP A 46 -2.28 2.33 -6.10
C ASP A 46 -3.30 3.37 -6.58
N ILE A 47 -3.65 3.35 -7.86
CA ILE A 47 -4.68 4.23 -8.43
C ILE A 47 -6.02 4.00 -7.75
N ALA A 48 -6.42 2.75 -7.57
CA ALA A 48 -7.69 2.41 -6.92
C ALA A 48 -7.75 2.92 -5.48
N ARG A 49 -6.67 2.77 -4.73
CA ARG A 49 -6.58 3.26 -3.34
C ARG A 49 -6.66 4.79 -3.27
N SER A 50 -5.95 5.48 -4.14
CA SER A 50 -5.96 6.94 -4.20
C SER A 50 -7.34 7.48 -4.57
N TYR A 51 -7.99 6.82 -5.51
CA TYR A 51 -9.34 7.18 -5.95
C TYR A 51 -10.34 7.03 -4.80
N ALA A 52 -10.31 5.92 -4.10
CA ALA A 52 -11.19 5.67 -2.96
C ALA A 52 -10.96 6.68 -1.83
N GLN A 53 -9.72 7.05 -1.55
CA GLN A 53 -9.37 8.05 -0.55
C GLN A 53 -9.95 9.41 -0.89
N GLU A 54 -9.89 9.83 -2.15
CA GLU A 54 -10.45 11.08 -2.61
C GLU A 54 -11.98 11.09 -2.51
N TYR A 55 -12.63 9.98 -2.87
CA TYR A 55 -14.08 9.83 -2.73
C TYR A 55 -14.53 9.87 -1.26
N GLU A 56 -13.75 9.29 -0.35
CA GLU A 56 -14.00 9.38 1.09
C GLU A 56 -13.91 10.83 1.57
N LYS A 57 -12.89 11.58 1.16
CA LYS A 57 -12.73 12.99 1.51
C LYS A 57 -13.91 13.85 1.04
N ARG A 58 -14.46 13.52 -0.13
CA ARG A 58 -15.61 14.23 -0.70
C ARG A 58 -16.96 13.80 -0.14
N GLY A 59 -16.97 12.80 0.75
CA GLY A 59 -18.18 12.29 1.38
C GLY A 59 -18.97 11.30 0.54
N HIS A 60 -18.43 10.83 -0.58
CA HIS A 60 -19.08 9.83 -1.44
C HIS A 60 -18.90 8.40 -0.90
N ILE A 61 -17.86 8.18 -0.12
CA ILE A 61 -17.64 6.93 0.61
C ILE A 61 -17.70 7.25 2.09
N ILE A 62 -18.61 6.61 2.80
CA ILE A 62 -18.79 6.81 4.24
C ILE A 62 -18.12 5.66 4.99
N ARG A 63 -17.27 6.04 5.96
CA ARG A 63 -16.55 5.07 6.79
C ARG A 63 -17.52 4.22 7.59
N GLN A 64 -17.31 2.89 7.55
CA GLN A 64 -18.13 1.91 8.22
C GLN A 64 -17.28 1.06 9.19
N PRO A 65 -17.87 0.43 10.19
CA PRO A 65 -17.16 -0.55 11.00
C PRO A 65 -16.83 -1.81 10.17
N CYS A 66 -15.98 -2.67 10.73
CA CYS A 66 -15.61 -3.91 10.06
C CYS A 66 -16.85 -4.75 9.72
N ALA A 67 -16.95 -5.14 8.45
CA ALA A 67 -18.08 -5.94 7.96
C ALA A 67 -18.09 -7.36 8.54
N GLU A 68 -16.94 -7.87 8.99
CA GLU A 68 -16.81 -9.22 9.54
C GLU A 68 -17.05 -9.27 11.04
N CYS A 69 -16.39 -8.40 11.83
CA CYS A 69 -16.43 -8.47 13.29
C CYS A 69 -17.02 -7.23 13.97
N GLY A 70 -17.33 -6.17 13.21
CA GLY A 70 -17.93 -4.95 13.74
C GLY A 70 -16.97 -4.01 14.45
N ALA A 71 -15.66 -4.23 14.38
CA ALA A 71 -14.66 -3.36 14.99
C ALA A 71 -14.74 -1.93 14.42
N GLU A 72 -14.65 -0.92 15.29
CA GLU A 72 -14.76 0.49 14.87
C GLU A 72 -13.65 0.93 13.93
N LYS A 73 -12.42 0.46 14.14
CA LYS A 73 -11.28 0.77 13.30
C LYS A 73 -11.23 -0.19 12.12
N ALA A 74 -11.74 0.26 11.00
CA ALA A 74 -11.76 -0.53 9.77
C ALA A 74 -10.99 0.18 8.67
N GLN A 75 -10.41 -0.60 7.77
CA GLN A 75 -9.67 -0.15 6.60
C GLN A 75 -10.46 -0.46 5.34
N LYS A 76 -10.21 0.30 4.28
CA LYS A 76 -10.80 0.03 2.97
C LYS A 76 -10.11 -1.18 2.32
N HIS A 77 -10.89 -2.18 1.96
CA HIS A 77 -10.43 -3.33 1.18
C HIS A 77 -11.11 -3.29 -0.18
N HIS A 78 -10.32 -3.45 -1.25
CA HIS A 78 -10.84 -3.52 -2.61
C HIS A 78 -10.92 -4.98 -3.04
N PRO A 79 -12.13 -5.58 -3.13
CA PRO A 79 -12.27 -6.92 -3.70
C PRO A 79 -11.90 -6.95 -5.19
N ASP A 80 -12.14 -5.83 -5.87
CA ASP A 80 -11.85 -5.67 -7.29
C ASP A 80 -11.26 -4.27 -7.53
N TYR A 81 -9.98 -4.21 -7.90
CA TYR A 81 -9.28 -2.96 -8.15
C TYR A 81 -9.73 -2.23 -9.42
N SER A 82 -10.47 -2.90 -10.30
CA SER A 82 -11.08 -2.24 -11.46
C SER A 82 -12.31 -1.41 -11.08
N ARG A 83 -12.79 -1.57 -9.85
CA ARG A 83 -13.94 -0.83 -9.30
C ARG A 83 -13.49 -0.05 -8.04
N PRO A 84 -12.81 1.09 -8.21
CA PRO A 84 -12.17 1.81 -7.09
C PRO A 84 -13.13 2.30 -6.02
N THR A 85 -14.39 2.53 -6.36
CA THR A 85 -15.40 3.02 -5.40
C THR A 85 -16.07 1.89 -4.63
N PHE A 86 -15.89 0.65 -5.06
CA PHE A 86 -16.43 -0.52 -4.36
C PHE A 86 -15.43 -1.00 -3.33
N VAL A 87 -15.68 -0.65 -2.07
CA VAL A 87 -14.80 -1.00 -0.95
C VAL A 87 -15.58 -1.74 0.12
N VAL A 88 -14.93 -2.70 0.76
CA VAL A 88 -15.43 -3.39 1.94
C VAL A 88 -14.60 -2.92 3.13
N TRP A 89 -15.25 -2.60 4.22
CA TRP A 89 -14.57 -2.14 5.43
C TRP A 89 -14.20 -3.34 6.30
N LEU A 90 -12.91 -3.51 6.57
CA LEU A 90 -12.37 -4.62 7.34
C LEU A 90 -11.35 -4.09 8.35
N CYS A 91 -11.41 -4.57 9.59
CA CYS A 91 -10.36 -4.27 10.56
C CYS A 91 -9.06 -4.97 10.13
N GLN A 92 -7.93 -4.56 10.68
CA GLN A 92 -6.63 -5.10 10.28
C GLN A 92 -6.55 -6.63 10.38
N PRO A 93 -6.95 -7.29 11.48
CA PRO A 93 -6.91 -8.76 11.55
C PRO A 93 -7.79 -9.44 10.50
N CYS A 94 -9.01 -8.95 10.27
CA CYS A 94 -9.91 -9.52 9.26
C CYS A 94 -9.38 -9.31 7.84
N HIS A 95 -8.84 -8.12 7.57
CA HIS A 95 -8.23 -7.79 6.29
C HIS A 95 -7.04 -8.70 5.97
N MET A 96 -6.17 -8.90 6.96
CA MET A 96 -5.02 -9.80 6.81
C MET A 96 -5.44 -11.25 6.59
N ARG A 97 -6.51 -11.69 7.24
CA ARG A 97 -7.05 -13.06 7.08
C ARG A 97 -7.49 -13.30 5.64
N ILE A 98 -8.20 -12.36 5.04
CA ILE A 98 -8.66 -12.45 3.66
C ILE A 98 -7.48 -12.53 2.69
N HIS A 99 -6.47 -11.67 2.85
CA HIS A 99 -5.27 -11.72 2.01
C HIS A 99 -4.50 -13.03 2.18
N LYS A 100 -4.45 -13.56 3.39
CA LYS A 100 -3.79 -14.83 3.67
C LYS A 100 -4.50 -16.00 2.99
N GLU A 101 -5.83 -16.00 2.99
CA GLU A 101 -6.64 -17.01 2.30
C GLU A 101 -6.45 -16.93 0.79
N GLU A 102 -6.47 -15.74 0.21
CA GLU A 102 -6.19 -15.52 -1.21
C GLU A 102 -4.80 -16.01 -1.59
N TYR A 103 -3.82 -15.69 -0.77
CA TYR A 103 -2.44 -16.14 -0.98
C TYR A 103 -2.35 -17.66 -0.97
N ARG A 104 -2.98 -18.33 0.00
CA ARG A 104 -3.02 -19.80 0.07
C ARG A 104 -3.65 -20.42 -1.17
N LYS A 105 -4.79 -19.86 -1.63
CA LYS A 105 -5.45 -20.34 -2.85
C LYS A 105 -4.57 -20.19 -4.08
N ASN A 106 -3.90 -19.05 -4.20
CA ASN A 106 -3.00 -18.80 -5.33
C ASN A 106 -1.80 -19.73 -5.34
N VAL A 107 -1.21 -19.98 -4.17
CA VAL A 107 -0.10 -20.93 -4.03
C VAL A 107 -0.55 -22.34 -4.41
N GLN A 108 -1.72 -22.78 -3.94
CA GLN A 108 -2.26 -24.10 -4.25
C GLN A 108 -2.52 -24.26 -5.74
N LEU A 109 -3.11 -23.26 -6.40
CA LEU A 109 -3.32 -23.27 -7.85
C LEU A 109 -2.01 -23.36 -8.63
N MET A 110 -0.98 -22.66 -8.16
CA MET A 110 0.34 -22.69 -8.77
C MET A 110 0.96 -24.08 -8.63
N LEU A 111 0.86 -24.70 -7.45
CA LEU A 111 1.35 -26.06 -7.22
C LEU A 111 0.63 -27.09 -8.07
N GLU A 112 -0.69 -26.96 -8.25
CA GLU A 112 -1.49 -27.81 -9.13
C GLU A 112 -1.03 -27.70 -10.58
N ARG A 113 -0.76 -26.48 -11.06
CA ARG A 113 -0.22 -26.25 -12.41
C ARG A 113 1.13 -26.92 -12.61
N ILE A 114 2.02 -26.78 -11.64
CA ILE A 114 3.33 -27.41 -11.67
C ILE A 114 3.19 -28.92 -11.70
N ARG A 115 2.30 -29.47 -10.87
CA ARG A 115 2.03 -30.93 -10.83
C ARG A 115 1.55 -31.44 -12.17
N LYS A 116 0.58 -30.75 -12.80
CA LYS A 116 0.07 -31.12 -14.12
C LYS A 116 1.15 -31.06 -15.20
N THR A 117 2.02 -30.05 -15.16
CA THR A 117 3.12 -29.91 -16.11
C THR A 117 4.14 -31.03 -15.96
N VAL A 118 4.47 -31.43 -14.73
CA VAL A 118 5.46 -32.49 -14.46
C VAL A 118 4.89 -33.88 -14.68
N MET A 119 3.62 -34.12 -14.32
CA MET A 119 2.98 -35.44 -14.36
C MET A 119 2.16 -35.69 -15.62
N GLY A 120 1.87 -34.66 -16.40
CA GLY A 120 1.04 -34.72 -17.61
C GLY A 120 1.80 -34.88 -18.91
N GLY A 121 3.04 -35.35 -18.82
CA GLY A 121 3.89 -35.57 -20.02
C GLY A 121 3.36 -36.59 -20.97
#